data_127119c3ce4041b62771730dc068f8d6
#
_entry.id   127119c3ce4041b62771730dc068f8d6
#
_cell.length_a   1.000
_cell.length_b   1.000
_cell.length_c   1.000
_cell.angle_alpha   90.00
_cell.angle_beta   90.00
_cell.angle_gamma   90.00
#
_symmetry.space_group_name_H-M   'P 1'
#
loop_
_entity.id
_entity.type
_entity.pdbx_description
1 polymer ?
#
loop_
_entity_poly.entity_id
_entity_poly.type
_entity_poly.pdbx_seq_one_letter_code
_entity_poly.pdbx_strand_id
1 'polypeptide(L)'
;MAANSEGIVFHFLGTGGAQQVPAFGCECEICQQAQRDEKKRRRACCAAITTQDRIILIDAGLPELAPYLLPYPIRHILLTHYHMDHVQGLFPLRWGYGDPIPVFGPPDEAGCDDLFKHPGILHFQPPLTPFQPFELDGISITSVPLIHSKLTYGYLIQTPTHTLAYLTDTIGLPPETVQFLSAHTLDYAIVDCSHPPQTTPPRNHNDVTRALEIFTQLNPKQLYLTHIGHELDRWLQTQTLLPENVHAAYDGLVLGL
;
A
#
# COMPACT_ATOMS: atom_id res chain seq x y z
N MET A 1 -20.70 13.35 -27.03
CA MET A 1 -20.65 13.03 -25.61
C MET A 1 -19.23 13.33 -25.19
N ALA A 2 -19.03 14.34 -24.35
CA ALA A 2 -17.71 14.72 -23.86
C ALA A 2 -17.21 13.56 -22.98
N ALA A 3 -16.06 12.98 -23.33
CA ALA A 3 -15.33 12.08 -22.43
C ALA A 3 -14.97 12.91 -21.19
N ASN A 4 -15.56 12.60 -20.04
CA ASN A 4 -15.07 13.08 -18.77
C ASN A 4 -13.63 12.62 -18.67
N SER A 5 -12.71 13.56 -18.62
CA SER A 5 -11.31 13.32 -18.25
C SER A 5 -11.30 13.03 -16.75
N GLU A 6 -11.69 11.82 -16.36
CA GLU A 6 -11.43 11.36 -15.00
C GLU A 6 -9.91 11.25 -14.86
N GLY A 7 -9.37 12.06 -13.95
CA GLY A 7 -7.93 12.13 -13.69
C GLY A 7 -7.37 10.80 -13.16
N ILE A 8 -6.07 10.72 -13.04
CA ILE A 8 -5.39 9.60 -12.37
C ILE A 8 -5.77 9.64 -10.89
N VAL A 9 -6.18 8.50 -10.33
CA VAL A 9 -6.59 8.40 -8.93
C VAL A 9 -5.90 7.23 -8.23
N PHE A 10 -5.59 7.44 -6.96
CA PHE A 10 -5.09 6.39 -6.06
C PHE A 10 -6.23 5.91 -5.16
N HIS A 11 -6.42 4.60 -5.10
CA HIS A 11 -7.45 3.95 -4.28
C HIS A 11 -6.81 3.13 -3.17
N PHE A 12 -7.26 3.31 -1.94
CA PHE A 12 -6.99 2.39 -0.84
C PHE A 12 -8.01 1.25 -0.88
N LEU A 13 -7.63 0.08 -1.35
CA LEU A 13 -8.50 -1.10 -1.42
C LEU A 13 -8.53 -1.87 -0.10
N GLY A 14 -7.43 -1.86 0.64
CA GLY A 14 -7.28 -2.40 1.97
C GLY A 14 -6.26 -1.58 2.76
N THR A 15 -6.56 -1.30 4.02
CA THR A 15 -5.76 -0.43 4.90
C THR A 15 -5.35 -1.08 6.21
N GLY A 16 -5.63 -2.37 6.39
CA GLY A 16 -5.23 -3.17 7.53
C GLY A 16 -3.96 -3.96 7.27
N GLY A 17 -3.36 -4.48 8.35
CA GLY A 17 -2.25 -5.42 8.28
C GLY A 17 -2.73 -6.88 8.12
N ALA A 18 -1.81 -7.84 8.31
CA ALA A 18 -2.08 -9.27 8.17
C ALA A 18 -3.25 -9.78 9.02
N GLN A 19 -3.47 -9.22 10.21
CA GLN A 19 -4.59 -9.60 11.08
C GLN A 19 -5.94 -9.07 10.61
N GLN A 20 -5.94 -8.02 9.78
CA GLN A 20 -7.12 -7.29 9.37
C GLN A 20 -7.93 -6.72 10.56
N VAL A 21 -9.04 -6.04 10.28
CA VAL A 21 -10.04 -5.64 11.29
C VAL A 21 -11.42 -5.98 10.73
N PRO A 22 -12.20 -6.88 11.36
CA PRO A 22 -11.95 -7.51 12.66
C PRO A 22 -10.86 -8.59 12.59
N ALA A 23 -10.03 -8.69 13.64
CA ALA A 23 -9.08 -9.78 13.81
C ALA A 23 -9.80 -11.06 14.25
N PHE A 24 -9.37 -12.21 13.73
CA PHE A 24 -9.97 -13.51 14.06
C PHE A 24 -9.93 -13.78 15.57
N GLY A 25 -11.08 -14.09 16.16
CA GLY A 25 -11.21 -14.41 17.58
C GLY A 25 -11.10 -13.21 18.53
N CYS A 26 -10.97 -11.98 18.03
CA CYS A 26 -10.90 -10.79 18.87
C CYS A 26 -12.29 -10.26 19.22
N GLU A 27 -12.56 -10.10 20.51
CA GLU A 27 -13.84 -9.60 21.04
C GLU A 27 -13.76 -8.12 21.48
N CYS A 28 -12.70 -7.39 21.15
CA CYS A 28 -12.62 -5.97 21.49
C CYS A 28 -13.71 -5.16 20.76
N GLU A 29 -14.02 -3.99 21.30
CA GLU A 29 -15.09 -3.13 20.78
C GLU A 29 -14.90 -2.79 19.28
N ILE A 30 -13.66 -2.50 18.86
CA ILE A 30 -13.34 -2.20 17.45
C ILE A 30 -13.68 -3.38 16.53
N CYS A 31 -13.24 -4.59 16.89
CA CYS A 31 -13.53 -5.78 16.11
C CYS A 31 -15.03 -6.11 16.09
N GLN A 32 -15.74 -5.93 17.20
CA GLN A 32 -17.20 -6.10 17.25
C GLN A 32 -17.93 -5.06 16.37
N GLN A 33 -17.46 -3.81 16.35
CA GLN A 33 -18.01 -2.79 15.47
C GLN A 33 -17.77 -3.16 13.98
N ALA A 34 -16.57 -3.59 13.63
CA ALA A 34 -16.22 -3.98 12.26
C ALA A 34 -16.95 -5.26 11.77
N GLN A 35 -17.38 -6.15 12.68
CA GLN A 35 -18.24 -7.27 12.33
C GLN A 35 -19.63 -6.83 11.89
N ARG A 36 -20.15 -5.75 12.47
CA ARG A 36 -21.51 -5.23 12.24
C ARG A 36 -21.57 -4.18 11.12
N ASP A 37 -20.47 -3.47 10.90
CA ASP A 37 -20.38 -2.36 9.93
C ASP A 37 -19.17 -2.54 9.02
N GLU A 38 -19.42 -2.80 7.74
CA GLU A 38 -18.36 -3.00 6.74
C GLU A 38 -17.46 -1.78 6.56
N LYS A 39 -17.97 -0.57 6.79
CA LYS A 39 -17.18 0.67 6.70
C LYS A 39 -16.09 0.78 7.76
N LYS A 40 -16.19 -0.03 8.82
CA LYS A 40 -15.20 -0.11 9.90
C LYS A 40 -14.21 -1.24 9.72
N ARG A 41 -14.36 -2.04 8.65
CA ARG A 41 -13.41 -3.10 8.32
C ARG A 41 -12.14 -2.50 7.74
N ARG A 42 -11.05 -3.22 7.99
CA ARG A 42 -9.75 -2.97 7.35
C ARG A 42 -9.26 -4.29 6.77
N ARG A 43 -9.31 -4.38 5.47
CA ARG A 43 -8.78 -5.53 4.73
C ARG A 43 -7.25 -5.43 4.66
N ALA A 44 -6.60 -6.55 4.37
CA ALA A 44 -5.15 -6.59 4.17
C ALA A 44 -4.69 -5.56 3.13
N CYS A 45 -3.48 -5.06 3.30
CA CYS A 45 -2.94 -3.93 2.55
C CYS A 45 -2.99 -4.17 1.04
N CYS A 46 -3.63 -3.27 0.33
CA CYS A 46 -3.79 -3.31 -1.11
C CYS A 46 -4.20 -1.93 -1.62
N ALA A 47 -3.58 -1.49 -2.71
CA ALA A 47 -3.92 -0.22 -3.33
C ALA A 47 -3.96 -0.35 -4.85
N ALA A 48 -4.54 0.64 -5.52
CA ALA A 48 -4.56 0.70 -6.97
C ALA A 48 -4.40 2.14 -7.47
N ILE A 49 -3.67 2.30 -8.56
CA ILE A 49 -3.71 3.52 -9.36
C ILE A 49 -4.60 3.24 -10.55
N THR A 50 -5.68 4.01 -10.68
CA THR A 50 -6.61 3.89 -11.80
C THR A 50 -6.38 5.05 -12.76
N THR A 51 -6.15 4.75 -14.00
CA THR A 51 -6.21 5.67 -15.14
C THR A 51 -7.58 5.54 -15.81
N GLN A 52 -7.80 6.17 -16.96
CA GLN A 52 -9.09 6.19 -17.64
C GLN A 52 -9.70 4.79 -17.88
N ASP A 53 -8.87 3.76 -18.13
CA ASP A 53 -9.31 2.43 -18.54
C ASP A 53 -8.44 1.28 -18.00
N ARG A 54 -7.52 1.55 -17.06
CA ARG A 54 -6.50 0.60 -16.61
C ARG A 54 -6.21 0.73 -15.13
N ILE A 55 -5.67 -0.35 -14.57
CA ILE A 55 -5.27 -0.43 -13.17
C ILE A 55 -3.82 -0.87 -13.07
N ILE A 56 -3.04 -0.10 -12.31
CA ILE A 56 -1.78 -0.54 -11.72
C ILE A 56 -2.09 -0.92 -10.28
N LEU A 57 -2.05 -2.22 -9.99
CA LEU A 57 -2.27 -2.73 -8.64
C LEU A 57 -1.00 -2.60 -7.81
N ILE A 58 -1.09 -2.13 -6.58
CA ILE A 58 0.01 -2.12 -5.61
C ILE A 58 -0.33 -3.06 -4.48
N ASP A 59 0.41 -4.15 -4.39
CA ASP A 59 0.12 -5.32 -3.59
C ASP A 59 -1.23 -5.97 -3.91
N ALA A 60 -1.41 -7.18 -3.45
CA ALA A 60 -2.59 -8.00 -3.69
C ALA A 60 -3.05 -8.67 -2.39
N GLY A 61 -3.22 -7.86 -1.34
CA GLY A 61 -3.65 -8.35 -0.03
C GLY A 61 -5.09 -8.84 0.02
N LEU A 62 -5.90 -8.57 -1.02
CA LEU A 62 -7.30 -8.97 -1.09
C LEU A 62 -7.45 -10.31 -1.80
N PRO A 63 -8.02 -11.35 -1.16
CA PRO A 63 -8.26 -12.63 -1.82
C PRO A 63 -9.23 -12.53 -3.01
N GLU A 64 -10.17 -11.58 -2.96
CA GLU A 64 -11.19 -11.36 -3.99
C GLU A 64 -10.98 -10.00 -4.68
N LEU A 65 -9.99 -9.91 -5.57
CA LEU A 65 -9.66 -8.65 -6.25
C LEU A 65 -10.74 -8.21 -7.26
N ALA A 66 -11.31 -9.14 -8.02
CA ALA A 66 -12.24 -8.84 -9.12
C ALA A 66 -13.44 -7.94 -8.73
N PRO A 67 -14.14 -8.14 -7.60
CA PRO A 67 -15.26 -7.29 -7.22
C PRO A 67 -14.88 -5.82 -6.96
N TYR A 68 -13.62 -5.54 -6.65
CA TYR A 68 -13.13 -4.20 -6.34
C TYR A 68 -12.52 -3.47 -7.53
N LEU A 69 -12.06 -4.23 -8.54
CA LEU A 69 -11.27 -3.72 -9.66
C LEU A 69 -12.05 -3.67 -10.98
N LEU A 70 -13.27 -4.19 -11.00
CA LEU A 70 -14.14 -4.06 -12.18
C LEU A 70 -14.69 -2.63 -12.30
N PRO A 71 -14.85 -2.10 -13.54
CA PRO A 71 -14.76 -2.81 -14.83
C PRO A 71 -13.37 -2.75 -15.50
N TYR A 72 -12.34 -2.20 -14.87
CA TYR A 72 -11.05 -1.98 -15.53
C TYR A 72 -10.12 -3.18 -15.37
N PRO A 73 -9.35 -3.54 -16.45
CA PRO A 73 -8.35 -4.60 -16.37
C PRO A 73 -7.12 -4.18 -15.56
N ILE A 74 -6.55 -5.10 -14.78
CA ILE A 74 -5.23 -4.95 -14.18
C ILE A 74 -4.20 -5.07 -15.30
N ARG A 75 -3.43 -4.01 -15.52
CA ARG A 75 -2.38 -3.98 -16.56
C ARG A 75 -1.00 -4.24 -16.00
N HIS A 76 -0.76 -3.84 -14.75
CA HIS A 76 0.52 -4.00 -14.06
C HIS A 76 0.28 -4.27 -12.59
N ILE A 77 1.20 -5.01 -11.96
CA ILE A 77 1.22 -5.24 -10.52
C ILE A 77 2.57 -4.81 -9.99
N LEU A 78 2.58 -3.97 -8.95
CA LEU A 78 3.75 -3.58 -8.19
C LEU A 78 3.67 -4.29 -6.83
N LEU A 79 4.64 -5.12 -6.48
CA LEU A 79 4.71 -5.76 -5.17
C LEU A 79 5.74 -5.02 -4.31
N THR A 80 5.34 -4.65 -3.10
CA THR A 80 6.27 -4.11 -2.12
C THR A 80 7.17 -5.20 -1.58
N HIS A 81 6.62 -6.37 -1.28
CA HIS A 81 7.32 -7.56 -0.79
C HIS A 81 6.42 -8.81 -0.87
N TYR A 82 6.95 -9.95 -0.42
CA TYR A 82 6.28 -11.25 -0.56
C TYR A 82 5.73 -11.83 0.76
N HIS A 83 5.27 -11.02 1.71
CA HIS A 83 4.43 -11.51 2.80
C HIS A 83 3.05 -11.89 2.28
N MET A 84 2.41 -12.86 2.96
CA MET A 84 1.15 -13.45 2.50
C MET A 84 0.05 -12.40 2.35
N ASP A 85 -0.04 -11.47 3.26
CA ASP A 85 -1.03 -10.37 3.25
C ASP A 85 -0.80 -9.30 2.17
N HIS A 86 0.28 -9.43 1.38
CA HIS A 86 0.57 -8.61 0.20
C HIS A 86 0.45 -9.39 -1.13
N VAL A 87 0.38 -10.72 -1.08
CA VAL A 87 0.34 -11.56 -2.30
C VAL A 87 -0.82 -12.54 -2.39
N GLN A 88 -1.62 -12.72 -1.32
CA GLN A 88 -2.66 -13.76 -1.29
C GLN A 88 -3.69 -13.66 -2.42
N GLY A 89 -4.01 -12.46 -2.89
CA GLY A 89 -4.92 -12.24 -4.02
C GLY A 89 -4.34 -12.67 -5.37
N LEU A 90 -3.03 -12.85 -5.48
CA LEU A 90 -2.41 -13.37 -6.70
C LEU A 90 -2.69 -14.85 -6.92
N PHE A 91 -2.98 -15.62 -5.85
CA PHE A 91 -3.24 -17.05 -5.96
C PHE A 91 -4.49 -17.39 -6.77
N PRO A 92 -5.64 -16.78 -6.58
CA PRO A 92 -6.77 -16.94 -7.50
C PRO A 92 -6.56 -16.21 -8.83
N LEU A 93 -5.95 -14.99 -8.80
CA LEU A 93 -5.77 -14.16 -9.99
C LEU A 93 -4.93 -14.85 -11.07
N ARG A 94 -3.87 -15.58 -10.70
CA ARG A 94 -2.99 -16.28 -11.65
C ARG A 94 -3.71 -17.28 -12.56
N TRP A 95 -4.85 -17.82 -12.12
CA TRP A 95 -5.67 -18.75 -12.89
C TRP A 95 -6.77 -18.07 -13.72
N GLY A 96 -6.75 -16.74 -13.78
CA GLY A 96 -7.63 -15.95 -14.61
C GLY A 96 -7.37 -16.15 -16.10
N TYR A 97 -8.20 -15.51 -16.93
CA TYR A 97 -8.11 -15.54 -18.38
C TYR A 97 -7.80 -14.14 -18.89
N GLY A 98 -6.96 -14.04 -19.90
CA GLY A 98 -6.60 -12.76 -20.53
C GLY A 98 -5.13 -12.67 -20.89
N ASP A 99 -4.68 -11.45 -21.19
CA ASP A 99 -3.29 -11.17 -21.48
C ASP A 99 -2.42 -11.37 -20.23
N PRO A 100 -1.13 -11.76 -20.41
CA PRO A 100 -0.18 -11.81 -19.29
C PRO A 100 -0.08 -10.48 -18.56
N ILE A 101 -0.09 -10.52 -17.22
CA ILE A 101 0.01 -9.33 -16.36
C ILE A 101 1.43 -9.20 -15.85
N PRO A 102 2.20 -8.16 -16.24
CA PRO A 102 3.53 -7.90 -15.72
C PRO A 102 3.49 -7.63 -14.21
N VAL A 103 4.36 -8.34 -13.46
CA VAL A 103 4.51 -8.21 -12.00
C VAL A 103 5.93 -7.72 -11.70
N PHE A 104 6.06 -6.57 -11.09
CA PHE A 104 7.31 -5.94 -10.68
C PHE A 104 7.46 -6.03 -9.16
N GLY A 105 8.67 -6.20 -8.67
CA GLY A 105 8.91 -6.28 -7.23
C GLY A 105 10.40 -6.35 -6.86
N PRO A 106 10.69 -6.52 -5.56
CA PRO A 106 12.06 -6.66 -5.08
C PRO A 106 12.70 -7.99 -5.49
N PRO A 107 14.05 -8.07 -5.52
CA PRO A 107 14.82 -9.28 -5.86
C PRO A 107 14.81 -10.30 -4.71
N ASP A 108 13.65 -10.72 -4.24
CA ASP A 108 13.49 -11.77 -3.23
C ASP A 108 13.34 -13.14 -3.91
N GLU A 109 14.45 -13.88 -4.04
CA GLU A 109 14.46 -15.22 -4.66
C GLU A 109 13.60 -16.24 -3.91
N ALA A 110 13.50 -16.10 -2.58
CA ALA A 110 12.65 -16.95 -1.77
C ALA A 110 11.17 -16.57 -1.87
N GLY A 111 10.89 -15.32 -2.16
CA GLY A 111 9.61 -14.64 -2.42
C GLY A 111 8.37 -15.43 -2.04
N CYS A 112 7.66 -15.89 -3.04
CA CYS A 112 6.53 -16.81 -2.95
C CYS A 112 6.74 -17.95 -3.96
N ASP A 113 7.43 -19.01 -3.55
CA ASP A 113 7.88 -20.13 -4.39
C ASP A 113 6.78 -20.72 -5.29
N ASP A 114 5.55 -20.90 -4.76
CA ASP A 114 4.45 -21.46 -5.53
C ASP A 114 3.97 -20.51 -6.66
N LEU A 115 4.02 -19.20 -6.44
CA LEU A 115 3.72 -18.22 -7.50
C LEU A 115 4.78 -18.22 -8.59
N PHE A 116 6.04 -18.42 -8.25
CA PHE A 116 7.12 -18.46 -9.25
C PHE A 116 7.10 -19.75 -10.06
N LYS A 117 6.77 -20.88 -9.43
CA LYS A 117 6.66 -22.19 -10.11
C LYS A 117 5.44 -22.30 -11.02
N HIS A 118 4.33 -21.68 -10.61
CA HIS A 118 3.04 -21.77 -11.27
C HIS A 118 2.40 -20.39 -11.45
N PRO A 119 3.02 -19.51 -12.25
CA PRO A 119 2.60 -18.11 -12.33
C PRO A 119 1.27 -17.89 -13.06
N GLY A 120 0.81 -18.83 -13.91
CA GLY A 120 -0.38 -18.65 -14.72
C GLY A 120 -0.29 -17.44 -15.65
N ILE A 121 -1.23 -16.48 -15.53
CA ILE A 121 -1.18 -15.24 -16.31
C ILE A 121 -0.26 -14.18 -15.73
N LEU A 122 0.35 -14.40 -14.56
CA LEU A 122 1.32 -13.47 -13.96
C LEU A 122 2.66 -13.59 -14.66
N HIS A 123 3.21 -12.46 -15.08
CA HIS A 123 4.51 -12.42 -15.77
C HIS A 123 5.51 -11.63 -14.91
N PHE A 124 6.21 -12.33 -14.02
CA PHE A 124 7.23 -11.72 -13.16
C PHE A 124 8.36 -11.13 -13.98
N GLN A 125 8.59 -9.84 -13.81
CA GLN A 125 9.60 -9.05 -14.50
C GLN A 125 10.96 -9.19 -13.80
N PRO A 126 12.06 -8.83 -14.47
CA PRO A 126 13.35 -8.70 -13.80
C PRO A 126 13.22 -7.78 -12.57
N PRO A 127 13.97 -8.06 -11.49
CA PRO A 127 13.92 -7.27 -10.27
C PRO A 127 14.17 -5.78 -10.52
N LEU A 128 13.44 -4.93 -9.82
CA LEU A 128 13.63 -3.48 -9.88
C LEU A 128 14.96 -3.08 -9.26
N THR A 129 15.62 -2.10 -9.86
CA THR A 129 16.80 -1.46 -9.29
C THR A 129 16.38 -0.25 -8.48
N PRO A 130 16.71 -0.17 -7.17
CA PRO A 130 16.35 0.97 -6.34
C PRO A 130 16.82 2.30 -6.92
N PHE A 131 16.01 3.34 -6.74
CA PHE A 131 16.27 4.72 -7.16
C PHE A 131 16.36 4.92 -8.68
N GLN A 132 16.02 3.93 -9.48
CA GLN A 132 15.93 4.05 -10.94
C GLN A 132 14.47 4.16 -11.38
N PRO A 133 14.07 5.25 -12.03
CA PRO A 133 12.70 5.40 -12.51
C PRO A 133 12.43 4.52 -13.74
N PHE A 134 11.19 4.07 -13.84
CA PHE A 134 10.65 3.42 -15.04
C PHE A 134 9.20 3.87 -15.24
N GLU A 135 8.70 3.73 -16.47
CA GLU A 135 7.38 4.24 -16.84
C GLU A 135 6.35 3.11 -16.95
N LEU A 136 5.17 3.32 -16.35
CA LEU A 136 3.99 2.49 -16.52
C LEU A 136 2.80 3.37 -16.89
N ASP A 137 2.25 3.18 -18.09
CA ASP A 137 1.06 3.91 -18.58
C ASP A 137 1.15 5.45 -18.43
N GLY A 138 2.35 6.02 -18.61
CA GLY A 138 2.61 7.47 -18.49
C GLY A 138 2.79 7.96 -17.05
N ILE A 139 2.96 7.05 -16.11
CA ILE A 139 3.27 7.33 -14.70
C ILE A 139 4.70 6.88 -14.43
N SER A 140 5.53 7.77 -13.89
CA SER A 140 6.89 7.42 -13.49
C SER A 140 6.89 6.76 -12.12
N ILE A 141 7.50 5.59 -12.03
CA ILE A 141 7.59 4.77 -10.82
C ILE A 141 9.06 4.60 -10.44
N THR A 142 9.40 4.87 -9.19
CA THR A 142 10.75 4.61 -8.67
C THR A 142 10.66 3.79 -7.39
N SER A 143 11.29 2.63 -7.35
CA SER A 143 11.37 1.81 -6.13
C SER A 143 12.38 2.40 -5.15
N VAL A 144 12.05 2.38 -3.85
CA VAL A 144 12.92 2.83 -2.76
C VAL A 144 13.00 1.74 -1.69
N PRO A 145 14.19 1.43 -1.12
CA PRO A 145 14.34 0.42 -0.06
C PRO A 145 13.59 0.82 1.21
N LEU A 146 13.00 -0.16 1.89
CA LEU A 146 12.36 -0.03 3.19
C LEU A 146 12.97 -0.99 4.22
N ILE A 147 12.68 -0.78 5.51
CA ILE A 147 13.20 -1.59 6.62
C ILE A 147 12.10 -2.53 7.09
N HIS A 148 12.20 -3.79 6.73
CA HIS A 148 11.22 -4.80 7.11
C HIS A 148 11.89 -6.18 7.28
N SER A 149 11.12 -7.19 7.76
CA SER A 149 11.61 -8.57 7.95
C SER A 149 11.86 -9.33 6.64
N LYS A 150 11.23 -8.90 5.54
CA LYS A 150 11.53 -9.31 4.17
C LYS A 150 12.14 -8.16 3.38
N LEU A 151 12.82 -8.48 2.27
CA LEU A 151 13.27 -7.46 1.32
C LEU A 151 12.05 -6.70 0.79
N THR A 152 12.00 -5.41 1.09
CA THR A 152 10.80 -4.60 0.87
C THR A 152 11.15 -3.31 0.15
N TYR A 153 10.34 -2.96 -0.85
CA TYR A 153 10.38 -1.69 -1.56
C TYR A 153 9.12 -0.87 -1.29
N GLY A 154 9.31 0.43 -1.07
CA GLY A 154 8.28 1.42 -1.32
C GLY A 154 8.38 1.96 -2.74
N TYR A 155 7.47 2.84 -3.11
CA TYR A 155 7.40 3.44 -4.44
C TYR A 155 7.19 4.95 -4.39
N LEU A 156 8.05 5.69 -5.09
CA LEU A 156 7.76 7.07 -5.48
C LEU A 156 6.99 7.00 -6.80
N ILE A 157 5.80 7.58 -6.83
CA ILE A 157 4.86 7.58 -7.94
C ILE A 157 4.66 9.02 -8.37
N GLN A 158 5.03 9.33 -9.61
CA GLN A 158 4.95 10.67 -10.17
C GLN A 158 4.03 10.68 -11.37
N THR A 159 2.94 11.43 -11.26
CA THR A 159 2.03 11.75 -12.36
C THR A 159 2.36 13.13 -12.91
N PRO A 160 1.74 13.59 -13.99
CA PRO A 160 1.94 14.97 -14.47
C PRO A 160 1.59 16.06 -13.45
N THR A 161 0.77 15.75 -12.45
CA THR A 161 0.21 16.74 -11.51
C THR A 161 0.59 16.51 -10.05
N HIS A 162 0.89 15.28 -9.63
CA HIS A 162 1.14 14.94 -8.23
C HIS A 162 2.32 13.98 -8.07
N THR A 163 2.92 14.04 -6.89
CA THR A 163 3.98 13.12 -6.45
C THR A 163 3.54 12.45 -5.15
N LEU A 164 3.49 11.12 -5.14
CA LEU A 164 3.07 10.29 -4.02
C LEU A 164 4.19 9.32 -3.63
N ALA A 165 4.52 9.23 -2.34
CA ALA A 165 5.38 8.19 -1.78
C ALA A 165 4.53 7.13 -1.06
N TYR A 166 4.57 5.86 -1.53
CA TYR A 166 3.90 4.71 -0.92
C TYR A 166 4.94 3.89 -0.16
N LEU A 167 4.88 3.90 1.18
CA LEU A 167 5.95 3.44 2.07
C LEU A 167 5.41 2.42 3.10
N THR A 168 5.10 1.21 2.63
CA THR A 168 4.61 0.10 3.44
C THR A 168 5.15 -1.24 2.90
N ASP A 169 5.64 -2.22 3.73
CA ASP A 169 5.76 -2.15 5.19
C ASP A 169 7.14 -1.67 5.59
N THR A 170 7.21 -0.97 6.72
CA THR A 170 8.50 -0.45 7.18
C THR A 170 8.52 -0.11 8.67
N ILE A 171 9.70 -0.11 9.27
CA ILE A 171 9.99 0.48 10.57
C ILE A 171 10.98 1.64 10.41
N GLY A 172 10.47 2.88 10.45
CA GLY A 172 11.27 4.04 10.03
C GLY A 172 11.62 3.98 8.54
N LEU A 173 12.62 4.72 8.12
CA LEU A 173 13.13 4.71 6.73
C LEU A 173 14.65 4.60 6.72
N PRO A 174 15.25 3.91 5.73
CA PRO A 174 16.69 3.95 5.49
C PRO A 174 17.15 5.39 5.19
N PRO A 175 18.36 5.80 5.66
CA PRO A 175 18.88 7.15 5.40
C PRO A 175 18.92 7.53 3.91
N GLU A 176 19.27 6.59 3.04
CA GLU A 176 19.31 6.78 1.58
C GLU A 176 17.91 7.01 1.00
N THR A 177 16.89 6.33 1.53
CA THR A 177 15.49 6.55 1.14
C THR A 177 15.00 7.92 1.59
N VAL A 178 15.32 8.34 2.83
CA VAL A 178 15.01 9.69 3.30
C VAL A 178 15.68 10.73 2.40
N GLN A 179 16.99 10.59 2.13
CA GLN A 179 17.73 11.51 1.27
C GLN A 179 17.12 11.62 -0.12
N PHE A 180 16.75 10.47 -0.73
CA PHE A 180 16.14 10.44 -2.06
C PHE A 180 14.77 11.12 -2.05
N LEU A 181 13.88 10.74 -1.14
CA LEU A 181 12.50 11.25 -1.11
C LEU A 181 12.45 12.74 -0.73
N SER A 182 13.31 13.21 0.18
CA SER A 182 13.38 14.62 0.58
C SER A 182 13.85 15.57 -0.53
N ALA A 183 14.43 15.04 -1.61
CA ALA A 183 14.75 15.81 -2.81
C ALA A 183 13.52 16.11 -3.70
N HIS A 184 12.37 15.53 -3.38
CA HIS A 184 11.11 15.68 -4.10
C HIS A 184 10.08 16.46 -3.27
N THR A 185 9.24 17.25 -3.93
CA THR A 185 8.05 17.81 -3.28
C THR A 185 6.96 16.75 -3.29
N LEU A 186 6.63 16.21 -2.13
CA LEU A 186 5.60 15.18 -2.00
C LEU A 186 4.24 15.81 -1.72
N ASP A 187 3.27 15.55 -2.61
CA ASP A 187 1.87 15.90 -2.35
C ASP A 187 1.27 14.95 -1.31
N TYR A 188 1.59 13.67 -1.43
CA TYR A 188 1.12 12.62 -0.53
C TYR A 188 2.27 11.71 -0.08
N ALA A 189 2.25 11.34 1.20
CA ALA A 189 2.99 10.19 1.72
C ALA A 189 2.00 9.20 2.34
N ILE A 190 2.10 7.92 1.98
CA ILE A 190 1.32 6.84 2.57
C ILE A 190 2.30 5.98 3.34
N VAL A 191 2.11 5.88 4.65
CA VAL A 191 3.08 5.27 5.56
C VAL A 191 2.41 4.18 6.40
N ASP A 192 3.08 3.06 6.52
CA ASP A 192 2.75 2.01 7.48
C ASP A 192 2.66 2.59 8.89
N CYS A 193 1.57 2.29 9.60
CA CYS A 193 1.39 2.60 11.01
C CYS A 193 0.43 1.59 11.64
N SER A 194 0.99 0.55 12.27
CA SER A 194 0.18 -0.56 12.81
C SER A 194 -0.21 -0.36 14.27
N HIS A 195 0.51 0.49 15.01
CA HIS A 195 0.40 0.58 16.45
C HIS A 195 0.13 2.00 16.96
N PRO A 196 -0.60 2.16 18.10
CA PRO A 196 -0.60 3.41 18.85
C PRO A 196 0.83 3.73 19.35
N PRO A 197 1.09 4.94 19.86
CA PRO A 197 2.40 5.28 20.43
C PRO A 197 2.84 4.25 21.47
N GLN A 198 4.06 3.72 21.32
CA GLN A 198 4.62 2.69 22.19
C GLN A 198 5.86 3.16 22.93
N THR A 199 6.02 2.73 24.21
CA THR A 199 7.23 3.02 25.00
C THR A 199 8.43 2.20 24.53
N THR A 200 8.20 0.99 24.01
CA THR A 200 9.21 0.13 23.39
C THR A 200 8.98 0.14 21.89
N PRO A 201 9.98 0.52 21.07
CA PRO A 201 9.84 0.55 19.63
C PRO A 201 9.36 -0.80 19.08
N PRO A 202 8.33 -0.84 18.21
CA PRO A 202 7.92 -2.05 17.53
C PRO A 202 9.05 -2.54 16.59
N ARG A 203 8.97 -3.79 16.14
CA ARG A 203 10.07 -4.41 15.37
C ARG A 203 9.95 -4.25 13.86
N ASN A 204 8.75 -4.37 13.32
CA ASN A 204 8.54 -4.50 11.86
C ASN A 204 7.67 -3.38 11.27
N HIS A 205 6.92 -2.69 12.10
CA HIS A 205 5.94 -1.69 11.68
C HIS A 205 6.06 -0.45 12.54
N ASN A 206 5.66 0.69 11.99
CA ASN A 206 5.66 1.93 12.76
C ASN A 206 4.52 1.96 13.79
N ASP A 207 4.79 2.64 14.89
CA ASP A 207 3.77 3.25 15.72
C ASP A 207 3.52 4.70 15.25
N VAL A 208 2.54 5.37 15.85
CA VAL A 208 2.22 6.77 15.52
C VAL A 208 3.43 7.69 15.68
N THR A 209 4.26 7.48 16.72
CA THR A 209 5.44 8.33 16.98
C THR A 209 6.40 8.27 15.78
N ARG A 210 6.73 7.07 15.30
CA ARG A 210 7.63 6.88 14.15
C ARG A 210 7.03 7.35 12.84
N ALA A 211 5.73 7.15 12.64
CA ALA A 211 5.05 7.68 11.47
C ALA A 211 5.10 9.23 11.43
N LEU A 212 5.01 9.91 12.59
CA LEU A 212 5.18 11.35 12.70
C LEU A 212 6.63 11.81 12.54
N GLU A 213 7.62 10.98 12.92
CA GLU A 213 9.02 11.23 12.60
C GLU A 213 9.26 11.22 11.08
N ILE A 214 8.68 10.24 10.36
CA ILE A 214 8.71 10.18 8.89
C ILE A 214 8.03 11.41 8.28
N PHE A 215 6.87 11.82 8.81
CA PHE A 215 6.19 13.05 8.38
C PHE A 215 7.12 14.27 8.48
N THR A 216 7.84 14.39 9.59
CA THR A 216 8.78 15.50 9.80
C THR A 216 9.99 15.42 8.86
N GLN A 217 10.51 14.22 8.59
CA GLN A 217 11.67 14.02 7.71
C GLN A 217 11.36 14.30 6.25
N LEU A 218 10.20 13.86 5.76
CA LEU A 218 9.81 13.97 4.36
C LEU A 218 9.02 15.23 4.04
N ASN A 219 8.38 15.83 5.04
CA ASN A 219 7.56 17.04 4.93
C ASN A 219 6.55 17.01 3.75
N PRO A 220 5.73 15.95 3.59
CA PRO A 220 4.71 15.88 2.55
C PRO A 220 3.58 16.88 2.85
N LYS A 221 2.82 17.30 1.82
CA LYS A 221 1.63 18.14 2.02
C LYS A 221 0.56 17.43 2.85
N GLN A 222 0.39 16.11 2.63
CA GLN A 222 -0.54 15.25 3.36
C GLN A 222 0.11 13.89 3.64
N LEU A 223 -0.08 13.35 4.82
CA LEU A 223 0.35 11.99 5.18
C LEU A 223 -0.87 11.13 5.52
N TYR A 224 -0.91 9.93 4.96
CA TYR A 224 -1.94 8.92 5.23
C TYR A 224 -1.33 7.71 5.92
N LEU A 225 -1.86 7.37 7.10
CA LEU A 225 -1.49 6.17 7.83
C LEU A 225 -2.25 4.98 7.24
N THR A 226 -1.56 3.89 6.93
CA THR A 226 -2.13 2.63 6.45
C THR A 226 -1.60 1.46 7.26
N HIS A 227 -1.96 0.22 6.92
CA HIS A 227 -1.58 -1.00 7.66
C HIS A 227 -2.04 -0.99 9.13
N ILE A 228 -3.23 -0.46 9.37
CA ILE A 228 -3.77 -0.13 10.69
C ILE A 228 -4.35 -1.37 11.38
N GLY A 229 -3.87 -1.65 12.60
CA GLY A 229 -4.43 -2.68 13.48
C GLY A 229 -5.58 -2.17 14.36
N HIS A 230 -6.35 -3.10 14.96
CA HIS A 230 -7.49 -2.76 15.81
C HIS A 230 -7.12 -1.96 17.08
N GLU A 231 -5.89 -2.12 17.58
CA GLU A 231 -5.40 -1.34 18.72
C GLU A 231 -5.18 0.13 18.36
N LEU A 232 -4.62 0.38 17.14
CA LEU A 232 -4.48 1.74 16.63
C LEU A 232 -5.85 2.37 16.35
N ASP A 233 -6.80 1.63 15.75
CA ASP A 233 -8.16 2.12 15.56
C ASP A 233 -8.84 2.53 16.87
N ARG A 234 -8.67 1.73 17.93
CA ARG A 234 -9.17 2.10 19.26
C ARG A 234 -8.53 3.38 19.76
N TRP A 235 -7.21 3.51 19.61
CA TRP A 235 -6.49 4.72 20.03
C TRP A 235 -6.97 5.94 19.25
N LEU A 236 -7.14 5.84 17.94
CA LEU A 236 -7.64 6.92 17.07
C LEU A 236 -9.06 7.38 17.46
N GLN A 237 -9.92 6.47 17.95
CA GLN A 237 -11.25 6.85 18.44
C GLN A 237 -11.23 7.58 19.78
N THR A 238 -10.20 7.38 20.60
CA THR A 238 -10.09 7.96 21.94
C THR A 238 -9.22 9.23 22.00
N GLN A 239 -8.33 9.39 21.03
CA GLN A 239 -7.40 10.52 20.95
C GLN A 239 -7.81 11.49 19.88
N THR A 240 -7.84 12.75 20.19
CA THR A 240 -8.46 13.77 19.36
C THR A 240 -7.56 14.39 18.31
N LEU A 241 -6.24 14.19 18.32
CA LEU A 241 -5.37 15.04 17.50
C LEU A 241 -4.17 14.30 16.89
N LEU A 242 -4.34 13.76 15.70
CA LEU A 242 -3.26 13.74 14.72
C LEU A 242 -3.00 15.18 14.23
N PRO A 243 -1.78 15.54 13.80
CA PRO A 243 -1.52 16.82 13.12
C PRO A 243 -2.51 17.04 11.95
N GLU A 244 -2.82 18.30 11.63
CA GLU A 244 -3.83 18.69 10.63
C GLU A 244 -3.65 17.97 9.27
N ASN A 245 -2.40 17.74 8.85
CA ASN A 245 -2.06 17.11 7.57
C ASN A 245 -1.77 15.60 7.69
N VAL A 246 -2.17 14.96 8.80
CA VAL A 246 -1.99 13.52 9.03
C VAL A 246 -3.34 12.85 9.22
N HIS A 247 -3.61 11.84 8.39
CA HIS A 247 -4.91 11.19 8.32
C HIS A 247 -4.78 9.68 8.47
N ALA A 248 -5.73 9.03 9.10
CA ALA A 248 -5.88 7.58 9.02
C ALA A 248 -6.62 7.23 7.70
N ALA A 249 -5.98 6.44 6.83
CA ALA A 249 -6.66 5.92 5.65
C ALA A 249 -7.76 4.92 6.05
N TYR A 250 -8.70 4.66 5.15
CA TYR A 250 -9.75 3.65 5.30
C TYR A 250 -10.01 2.98 3.96
N ASP A 251 -10.56 1.76 4.01
CA ASP A 251 -10.89 1.00 2.80
C ASP A 251 -11.89 1.75 1.94
N GLY A 252 -11.54 2.01 0.69
CA GLY A 252 -12.34 2.78 -0.25
C GLY A 252 -12.00 4.28 -0.30
N LEU A 253 -11.02 4.79 0.48
CA LEU A 253 -10.53 6.16 0.31
C LEU A 253 -9.89 6.34 -1.07
N VAL A 254 -10.13 7.50 -1.68
CA VAL A 254 -9.61 7.85 -3.01
C VAL A 254 -8.88 9.19 -2.94
N LEU A 255 -7.70 9.27 -3.55
CA LEU A 255 -6.93 10.50 -3.73
C LEU A 255 -6.79 10.81 -5.22
N GLY A 256 -7.00 12.07 -5.61
CA GLY A 256 -6.65 12.55 -6.97
C GLY A 256 -5.12 12.68 -7.11
N LEU A 257 -4.57 12.21 -8.23
CA LEU A 257 -3.14 12.28 -8.56
C LEU A 257 -2.87 13.13 -9.79
#